data_c510fed9a3a17d8c0802386366f09320
#
_entry.id   c510fed9a3a17d8c0802386366f09320
#
_cell.length_a   1.000
_cell.length_b   1.000
_cell.length_c   1.000
_cell.angle_alpha   90.00
_cell.angle_beta   90.00
_cell.angle_gamma   90.00
#
_symmetry.space_group_name_H-M   'P 1'
#
loop_
_entity.id
_entity.type
_entity.pdbx_description
1 polymer ?
#
loop_
_entity_poly.entity_id
_entity_poly.type
_entity_poly.pdbx_seq_one_letter_code
_entity_poly.pdbx_strand_id
1 'polypeptide(L)'
;MEYSKNHYFLGIDGGGTKTLFKMVDENGAVIREIRKGAVNPNDIGMENAIALLRSGISEVCQGIPYSDITMFAGIAGGGLSGDNAKILNRFFGEFGFFAFDNGSDIENLVSLRDEDPRVLVIMGTGFIVYALNGAERKRIAGWGQFFDDGGSGYTLGRDAITAVLCAGDGSGKPTLLTRLLEEKIGESAEAHLVQFYKGGKSYIAEFAELVFRASENGDEIANAILEKNLSFAAHRIDTAVSALTKHPQNKMPIPVFFSGGISRKCNIIFPIIEKHLRNCSCQLIRLDNEPVEGAIRRANKIFDQTIQKK
;
A
#
# COMPACT_ATOMS: atom_id res chain seq x y z
N MET A 1 38.63 11.23 1.24
CA MET A 1 38.41 9.77 1.35
C MET A 1 37.96 9.30 0.00
N GLU A 2 38.73 8.43 -0.68
CA GLU A 2 38.23 7.72 -1.86
C GLU A 2 37.11 6.81 -1.36
N TYR A 3 35.88 7.08 -1.84
CA TYR A 3 34.75 6.17 -1.59
C TYR A 3 35.06 4.86 -2.33
N SER A 4 34.84 3.72 -1.67
CA SER A 4 35.02 2.41 -2.28
C SER A 4 34.24 2.37 -3.60
N LYS A 5 34.82 1.73 -4.61
CA LYS A 5 34.32 1.72 -5.99
C LYS A 5 32.92 1.09 -6.17
N ASN A 6 32.33 0.52 -5.11
CA ASN A 6 31.02 -0.17 -5.15
C ASN A 6 30.19 0.27 -3.94
N HIS A 7 29.25 1.18 -4.16
CA HIS A 7 28.23 1.51 -3.18
C HIS A 7 26.89 0.89 -3.56
N TYR A 8 26.09 0.50 -2.57
CA TYR A 8 24.82 -0.19 -2.81
C TYR A 8 23.67 0.54 -2.11
N PHE A 9 22.47 0.40 -2.70
CA PHE A 9 21.25 0.98 -2.17
C PHE A 9 20.24 -0.11 -1.85
N LEU A 10 19.80 -0.16 -0.61
CA LEU A 10 18.79 -1.09 -0.14
C LEU A 10 17.46 -0.37 0.08
N GLY A 11 16.44 -0.74 -0.69
CA GLY A 11 15.06 -0.34 -0.46
C GLY A 11 14.29 -1.46 0.25
N ILE A 12 13.48 -1.09 1.26
CA ILE A 12 12.55 -2.01 1.93
C ILE A 12 11.14 -1.45 1.82
N ASP A 13 10.22 -2.25 1.27
CA ASP A 13 8.79 -1.96 1.22
C ASP A 13 8.05 -2.98 2.07
N GLY A 14 7.71 -2.57 3.30
CA GLY A 14 7.11 -3.42 4.31
C GLY A 14 5.61 -3.19 4.44
N GLY A 15 4.80 -4.12 3.96
CA GLY A 15 3.35 -4.06 4.00
C GLY A 15 2.69 -4.97 5.04
N GLY A 16 1.36 -4.91 5.07
CA GLY A 16 0.52 -5.77 5.94
C GLY A 16 0.34 -7.20 5.44
N THR A 17 0.87 -7.55 4.26
CA THR A 17 0.77 -8.91 3.68
C THR A 17 2.11 -9.46 3.21
N LYS A 18 2.98 -8.60 2.74
CA LYS A 18 4.31 -8.93 2.20
C LYS A 18 5.30 -7.83 2.48
N THR A 19 6.57 -8.19 2.47
CA THR A 19 7.71 -7.27 2.55
C THR A 19 8.67 -7.57 1.41
N LEU A 20 9.06 -6.53 0.67
CA LEU A 20 10.02 -6.61 -0.41
C LEU A 20 11.31 -5.90 -0.02
N PHE A 21 12.43 -6.62 -0.13
CA PHE A 21 13.79 -6.10 0.02
C PHE A 21 14.44 -6.11 -1.35
N LYS A 22 14.92 -4.96 -1.81
CA LYS A 22 15.57 -4.82 -3.11
C LYS A 22 16.86 -4.05 -2.96
N MET A 23 17.96 -4.67 -3.38
CA MET A 23 19.29 -4.08 -3.41
C MET A 23 19.70 -3.82 -4.86
N VAL A 24 20.21 -2.61 -5.09
CA VAL A 24 20.78 -2.22 -6.38
C VAL A 24 22.19 -1.66 -6.18
N ASP A 25 23.01 -1.70 -7.23
CA ASP A 25 24.30 -1.01 -7.29
C ASP A 25 24.12 0.50 -7.62
N GLU A 26 25.23 1.22 -7.71
CA GLU A 26 25.26 2.65 -8.08
C GLU A 26 24.74 2.96 -9.49
N ASN A 27 24.68 1.96 -10.38
CA ASN A 27 24.15 2.08 -11.73
C ASN A 27 22.65 1.73 -11.79
N GLY A 28 22.05 1.31 -10.67
CA GLY A 28 20.67 0.87 -10.59
C GLY A 28 20.44 -0.59 -11.00
N ALA A 29 21.52 -1.37 -11.26
CA ALA A 29 21.38 -2.79 -11.54
C ALA A 29 20.96 -3.57 -10.28
N VAL A 30 19.97 -4.45 -10.43
CA VAL A 30 19.45 -5.25 -9.30
C VAL A 30 20.48 -6.32 -8.93
N ILE A 31 21.00 -6.24 -7.71
CA ILE A 31 21.95 -7.21 -7.15
C ILE A 31 21.17 -8.37 -6.52
N ARG A 32 20.12 -8.06 -5.73
CA ARG A 32 19.29 -9.07 -5.08
C ARG A 32 17.91 -8.53 -4.73
N GLU A 33 16.92 -9.39 -4.84
CA GLU A 33 15.55 -9.12 -4.42
C GLU A 33 15.03 -10.29 -3.59
N ILE A 34 14.41 -9.99 -2.43
CA ILE A 34 13.91 -10.99 -1.47
C ILE A 34 12.52 -10.60 -1.04
N ARG A 35 11.64 -11.59 -0.95
CA ARG A 35 10.26 -11.43 -0.47
C ARG A 35 10.06 -12.18 0.82
N LYS A 36 9.46 -11.52 1.80
CA LYS A 36 9.06 -12.08 3.09
C LYS A 36 7.58 -11.81 3.36
N GLY A 37 7.06 -12.32 4.46
CA GLY A 37 5.69 -12.09 4.91
C GLY A 37 5.41 -10.65 5.37
N ALA A 38 4.27 -10.48 6.03
CA ALA A 38 3.84 -9.22 6.63
C ALA A 38 4.84 -8.70 7.67
N VAL A 39 5.01 -7.36 7.74
CA VAL A 39 5.94 -6.71 8.69
C VAL A 39 5.29 -5.54 9.44
N ASN A 40 3.99 -5.32 9.24
CA ASN A 40 3.30 -4.26 9.99
C ASN A 40 3.28 -4.59 11.49
N PRO A 41 3.98 -3.84 12.37
CA PRO A 41 4.07 -4.15 13.79
C PRO A 41 2.74 -4.05 14.54
N ASN A 42 1.76 -3.32 13.99
CA ASN A 42 0.43 -3.23 14.57
C ASN A 42 -0.40 -4.51 14.36
N ASP A 43 -0.06 -5.31 13.35
CA ASP A 43 -0.78 -6.55 13.01
C ASP A 43 -0.09 -7.79 13.60
N ILE A 44 1.24 -7.87 13.53
CA ILE A 44 2.01 -9.06 13.92
C ILE A 44 2.84 -8.88 15.21
N GLY A 45 2.83 -7.68 15.79
CA GLY A 45 3.69 -7.31 16.93
C GLY A 45 5.10 -6.91 16.51
N MET A 46 5.73 -6.04 17.31
CA MET A 46 7.04 -5.46 17.01
C MET A 46 8.16 -6.51 16.98
N GLU A 47 8.15 -7.48 17.88
CA GLU A 47 9.18 -8.52 17.96
C GLU A 47 9.22 -9.37 16.68
N ASN A 48 8.05 -9.80 16.19
CA ASN A 48 7.93 -10.56 14.95
C ASN A 48 8.35 -9.72 13.73
N ALA A 49 7.98 -8.44 13.71
CA ALA A 49 8.39 -7.50 12.66
C ALA A 49 9.92 -7.36 12.60
N ILE A 50 10.58 -7.15 13.75
CA ILE A 50 12.04 -7.06 13.86
C ILE A 50 12.71 -8.36 13.42
N ALA A 51 12.20 -9.52 13.85
CA ALA A 51 12.77 -10.83 13.46
C ALA A 51 12.72 -11.03 11.94
N LEU A 52 11.58 -10.68 11.30
CA LEU A 52 11.42 -10.78 9.86
C LEU A 52 12.34 -9.80 9.11
N LEU A 53 12.41 -8.55 9.58
CA LEU A 53 13.31 -7.53 9.00
C LEU A 53 14.77 -7.95 9.11
N ARG A 54 15.20 -8.44 10.27
CA ARG A 54 16.57 -8.94 10.48
C ARG A 54 16.91 -10.08 9.52
N SER A 55 16.03 -11.06 9.38
CA SER A 55 16.19 -12.17 8.44
C SER A 55 16.31 -11.67 6.99
N GLY A 56 15.41 -10.77 6.55
CA GLY A 56 15.42 -10.24 5.20
C GLY A 56 16.68 -9.41 4.90
N ILE A 57 17.09 -8.54 5.83
CA ILE A 57 18.31 -7.73 5.69
C ILE A 57 19.54 -8.62 5.62
N SER A 58 19.68 -9.61 6.52
CA SER A 58 20.83 -10.52 6.50
C SER A 58 20.95 -11.30 5.19
N GLU A 59 19.81 -11.72 4.63
CA GLU A 59 19.77 -12.46 3.37
C GLU A 59 20.06 -11.57 2.17
N VAL A 60 19.44 -10.38 2.08
CA VAL A 60 19.65 -9.46 0.95
C VAL A 60 21.05 -8.86 0.92
N CYS A 61 21.68 -8.67 2.08
CA CYS A 61 23.03 -8.10 2.21
C CYS A 61 24.15 -9.15 2.22
N GLN A 62 23.83 -10.45 2.09
CA GLN A 62 24.84 -11.49 2.17
C GLN A 62 26.02 -11.24 1.23
N GLY A 63 27.26 -11.21 1.81
CA GLY A 63 28.50 -10.99 1.10
C GLY A 63 28.84 -9.51 0.80
N ILE A 64 28.01 -8.56 1.25
CA ILE A 64 28.24 -7.12 1.07
C ILE A 64 28.35 -6.48 2.48
N PRO A 65 29.42 -5.72 2.75
CA PRO A 65 29.55 -5.02 4.04
C PRO A 65 28.45 -3.98 4.21
N TYR A 66 27.83 -3.92 5.38
CA TYR A 66 26.81 -2.92 5.67
C TYR A 66 27.30 -1.48 5.54
N SER A 67 28.60 -1.22 5.80
CA SER A 67 29.26 0.07 5.61
C SER A 67 29.23 0.58 4.17
N ASP A 68 29.01 -0.29 3.19
CA ASP A 68 28.95 0.04 1.77
C ASP A 68 27.50 0.17 1.27
N ILE A 69 26.53 0.13 2.19
CA ILE A 69 25.10 0.17 1.88
C ILE A 69 24.44 1.40 2.49
N THR A 70 23.70 2.15 1.67
CA THR A 70 22.71 3.14 2.17
C THR A 70 21.31 2.53 2.06
N MET A 71 20.51 2.63 3.14
CA MET A 71 19.22 1.96 3.25
C MET A 71 18.08 2.94 3.54
N PHE A 72 16.92 2.71 2.92
CA PHE A 72 15.65 3.27 3.37
C PHE A 72 14.60 2.17 3.52
N ALA A 73 13.86 2.22 4.64
CA ALA A 73 12.78 1.30 4.95
C ALA A 73 11.45 2.05 5.13
N GLY A 74 10.52 1.86 4.21
CA GLY A 74 9.13 2.30 4.36
C GLY A 74 8.28 1.14 4.89
N ILE A 75 7.78 1.25 6.14
CA ILE A 75 7.09 0.18 6.84
C ILE A 75 5.66 0.60 7.21
N ALA A 76 4.66 -0.18 6.77
CA ALA A 76 3.28 0.02 7.19
C ALA A 76 3.19 -0.06 8.73
N GLY A 77 2.50 0.91 9.35
CA GLY A 77 2.45 1.01 10.82
C GLY A 77 3.76 1.46 11.50
N GLY A 78 4.82 1.67 10.71
CA GLY A 78 6.15 2.05 11.23
C GLY A 78 6.39 3.55 11.39
N GLY A 79 5.53 4.42 10.89
CA GLY A 79 5.89 5.82 10.70
C GLY A 79 5.13 6.89 11.48
N LEU A 80 3.88 6.70 11.86
CA LEU A 80 3.03 7.82 12.28
C LEU A 80 2.36 7.69 13.65
N SER A 81 2.38 6.53 14.29
CA SER A 81 1.73 6.33 15.59
C SER A 81 2.65 5.65 16.59
N GLY A 82 2.73 6.24 17.76
CA GLY A 82 3.50 5.69 18.89
C GLY A 82 5.01 5.68 18.67
N ASP A 83 5.69 4.78 19.38
CA ASP A 83 7.14 4.67 19.36
C ASP A 83 7.70 3.76 18.25
N ASN A 84 6.86 3.21 17.38
CA ASN A 84 7.28 2.26 16.35
C ASN A 84 8.43 2.79 15.49
N ALA A 85 8.34 4.04 15.02
CA ALA A 85 9.39 4.65 14.20
C ALA A 85 10.73 4.71 14.95
N LYS A 86 10.71 5.06 16.24
CA LYS A 86 11.95 5.14 17.07
C LYS A 86 12.53 3.75 17.34
N ILE A 87 11.66 2.75 17.59
CA ILE A 87 12.09 1.37 17.83
C ILE A 87 12.76 0.81 16.57
N LEU A 88 12.11 0.99 15.40
CA LEU A 88 12.66 0.56 14.12
C LEU A 88 13.95 1.30 13.77
N ASN A 89 14.04 2.61 14.04
CA ASN A 89 15.26 3.38 13.81
C ASN A 89 16.43 2.85 14.66
N ARG A 90 16.19 2.57 15.95
CA ARG A 90 17.21 1.95 16.83
C ARG A 90 17.63 0.58 16.30
N PHE A 91 16.68 -0.25 15.89
CA PHE A 91 16.94 -1.57 15.31
C PHE A 91 17.82 -1.49 14.05
N PHE A 92 17.50 -0.59 13.10
CA PHE A 92 18.31 -0.42 11.89
C PHE A 92 19.72 0.12 12.20
N GLY A 93 19.87 0.92 13.27
CA GLY A 93 21.18 1.41 13.72
C GLY A 93 22.14 0.31 14.18
N GLU A 94 21.64 -0.88 14.55
CA GLU A 94 22.48 -2.01 14.97
C GLU A 94 23.34 -2.60 13.83
N PHE A 95 22.97 -2.39 12.56
CA PHE A 95 23.65 -3.01 11.42
C PHE A 95 24.93 -2.29 10.99
N GLY A 96 25.07 -1.00 11.24
CA GLY A 96 26.22 -0.22 10.81
C GLY A 96 26.21 0.13 9.32
N PHE A 97 25.05 0.39 8.75
CA PHE A 97 24.91 0.92 7.38
C PHE A 97 25.70 2.22 7.22
N PHE A 98 26.16 2.52 6.00
CA PHE A 98 26.80 3.79 5.67
C PHE A 98 25.91 4.99 6.05
N ALA A 99 24.64 4.91 5.68
CA ALA A 99 23.56 5.78 6.14
C ALA A 99 22.24 5.04 6.03
N PHE A 100 21.27 5.40 6.86
CA PHE A 100 19.93 4.82 6.80
C PHE A 100 18.89 5.80 7.30
N ASP A 101 17.65 5.56 6.90
CA ASP A 101 16.46 6.21 7.45
C ASP A 101 15.28 5.25 7.32
N ASN A 102 14.21 5.51 8.07
CA ASN A 102 12.98 4.74 8.01
C ASN A 102 11.75 5.65 8.14
N GLY A 103 10.64 5.20 7.61
CA GLY A 103 9.37 5.92 7.65
C GLY A 103 8.19 4.98 7.46
N SER A 104 7.03 5.55 7.21
CA SER A 104 5.87 4.76 6.79
C SER A 104 6.01 4.29 5.34
N ASP A 105 5.25 3.27 4.95
CA ASP A 105 5.17 2.75 3.59
C ASP A 105 4.78 3.81 2.54
N ILE A 106 4.03 4.85 2.94
CA ILE A 106 3.71 5.98 2.07
C ILE A 106 4.96 6.72 1.57
N GLU A 107 6.05 6.76 2.34
CA GLU A 107 7.29 7.42 1.96
C GLU A 107 7.91 6.80 0.71
N ASN A 108 7.72 5.48 0.52
CA ASN A 108 8.13 4.80 -0.69
C ASN A 108 7.40 5.38 -1.90
N LEU A 109 6.09 5.55 -1.81
CA LEU A 109 5.28 6.11 -2.89
C LEU A 109 5.53 7.60 -3.12
N VAL A 110 5.72 8.38 -2.06
CA VAL A 110 6.08 9.81 -2.15
C VAL A 110 7.36 9.98 -2.97
N SER A 111 8.32 9.08 -2.80
CA SER A 111 9.62 9.15 -3.45
C SER A 111 9.61 8.68 -4.92
N LEU A 112 8.53 8.06 -5.39
CA LEU A 112 8.39 7.63 -6.80
C LEU A 112 8.14 8.78 -7.76
N ARG A 113 7.56 9.88 -7.29
CA ARG A 113 7.10 11.01 -8.10
C ARG A 113 7.56 12.33 -7.51
N ASP A 114 7.91 13.25 -8.39
CA ASP A 114 8.38 14.59 -8.02
C ASP A 114 7.33 15.68 -8.32
N GLU A 115 6.18 15.32 -8.95
CA GLU A 115 5.08 16.26 -9.19
C GLU A 115 4.56 16.83 -7.86
N ASP A 116 4.33 18.15 -7.84
CA ASP A 116 3.84 18.87 -6.67
C ASP A 116 2.93 20.03 -7.12
N PRO A 117 1.72 20.13 -6.61
CA PRO A 117 1.04 19.25 -5.66
C PRO A 117 0.55 17.93 -6.28
N ARG A 118 0.27 16.94 -5.46
CA ARG A 118 -0.28 15.65 -5.88
C ARG A 118 -1.12 14.97 -4.81
N VAL A 119 -1.91 13.99 -5.24
CA VAL A 119 -2.62 13.05 -4.36
C VAL A 119 -2.05 11.66 -4.53
N LEU A 120 -1.84 10.94 -3.45
CA LEU A 120 -1.48 9.53 -3.45
C LEU A 120 -2.61 8.70 -2.85
N VAL A 121 -2.99 7.64 -3.54
CA VAL A 121 -4.04 6.70 -3.15
C VAL A 121 -3.44 5.30 -3.09
N ILE A 122 -3.51 4.66 -1.93
CA ILE A 122 -3.17 3.25 -1.79
C ILE A 122 -4.47 2.47 -1.71
N MET A 123 -4.71 1.59 -2.68
CA MET A 123 -5.85 0.67 -2.74
C MET A 123 -5.33 -0.78 -2.75
N GLY A 124 -5.12 -1.33 -1.56
CA GLY A 124 -4.66 -2.69 -1.33
C GLY A 124 -5.59 -3.41 -0.35
N THR A 125 -5.03 -4.19 0.57
CA THR A 125 -5.77 -4.77 1.72
C THR A 125 -6.49 -3.68 2.51
N GLY A 126 -5.86 -2.50 2.67
CA GLY A 126 -6.44 -1.27 3.21
C GLY A 126 -6.65 -0.21 2.12
N PHE A 127 -7.22 0.92 2.55
CA PHE A 127 -7.40 2.11 1.73
C PHE A 127 -6.90 3.35 2.47
N ILE A 128 -6.14 4.21 1.78
CA ILE A 128 -5.66 5.46 2.34
C ILE A 128 -5.41 6.49 1.23
N VAL A 129 -5.63 7.76 1.53
CA VAL A 129 -5.38 8.89 0.63
C VAL A 129 -4.50 9.92 1.33
N TYR A 130 -3.53 10.47 0.60
CA TYR A 130 -2.71 11.59 1.04
C TYR A 130 -2.77 12.72 0.03
N ALA A 131 -3.02 13.94 0.52
CA ALA A 131 -2.79 15.18 -0.22
C ALA A 131 -1.39 15.72 0.15
N LEU A 132 -0.57 15.99 -0.86
CA LEU A 132 0.81 16.45 -0.73
C LEU A 132 0.97 17.81 -1.41
N ASN A 133 1.60 18.78 -0.73
CA ASN A 133 1.90 20.11 -1.24
C ASN A 133 3.21 20.61 -0.61
N GLY A 134 4.31 20.48 -1.33
CA GLY A 134 5.63 20.72 -0.77
C GLY A 134 5.93 19.79 0.41
N ALA A 135 6.21 20.37 1.56
CA ALA A 135 6.43 19.63 2.81
C ALA A 135 5.13 19.26 3.54
N GLU A 136 4.01 19.87 3.16
CA GLU A 136 2.72 19.60 3.81
C GLU A 136 2.15 18.26 3.36
N ARG A 137 1.65 17.50 4.33
CA ARG A 137 1.04 16.17 4.12
C ARG A 137 -0.24 16.09 4.91
N LYS A 138 -1.34 15.86 4.22
CA LYS A 138 -2.65 15.65 4.83
C LYS A 138 -3.14 14.24 4.53
N ARG A 139 -3.26 13.44 5.59
CA ARG A 139 -3.87 12.10 5.52
C ARG A 139 -5.39 12.23 5.51
N ILE A 140 -6.03 11.46 4.64
CA ILE A 140 -7.47 11.37 4.47
C ILE A 140 -7.82 9.88 4.38
N ALA A 141 -8.69 9.38 5.25
CA ALA A 141 -8.95 7.94 5.42
C ALA A 141 -7.72 7.13 5.89
N GLY A 142 -7.79 5.81 5.77
CA GLY A 142 -6.75 4.90 6.28
C GLY A 142 -6.83 4.68 7.79
N TRP A 143 -8.01 4.83 8.38
CA TRP A 143 -8.23 4.68 9.83
C TRP A 143 -8.37 3.24 10.27
N GLY A 144 -8.36 2.31 9.32
CA GLY A 144 -8.45 0.88 9.57
C GLY A 144 -9.84 0.31 9.31
N GLN A 145 -9.92 -1.01 9.38
CA GLN A 145 -11.08 -1.78 8.94
C GLN A 145 -12.37 -1.51 9.72
N PHE A 146 -12.27 -0.95 10.92
CA PHE A 146 -13.42 -0.64 11.76
C PHE A 146 -14.00 0.75 11.53
N PHE A 147 -13.22 1.65 10.89
CA PHE A 147 -13.55 3.06 10.77
C PHE A 147 -13.64 3.55 9.33
N ASP A 148 -13.14 2.77 8.36
CA ASP A 148 -13.25 3.06 6.93
C ASP A 148 -14.25 2.11 6.25
N ASP A 149 -15.19 2.65 5.49
CA ASP A 149 -16.33 1.92 4.91
C ASP A 149 -16.20 1.60 3.42
N GLY A 150 -15.03 1.78 2.81
CA GLY A 150 -14.90 1.47 1.38
C GLY A 150 -13.49 1.66 0.83
N GLY A 151 -13.34 1.32 -0.45
CA GLY A 151 -12.12 1.56 -1.22
C GLY A 151 -11.00 0.54 -0.99
N SER A 152 -11.16 -0.44 -0.10
CA SER A 152 -10.13 -1.43 0.21
C SER A 152 -10.50 -2.83 -0.24
N GLY A 153 -9.49 -3.70 -0.40
CA GLY A 153 -9.71 -5.13 -0.62
C GLY A 153 -10.50 -5.77 0.53
N TYR A 154 -10.23 -5.34 1.78
CA TYR A 154 -11.00 -5.82 2.92
C TYR A 154 -12.48 -5.48 2.79
N THR A 155 -12.85 -4.24 2.49
CA THR A 155 -14.27 -3.85 2.40
C THR A 155 -14.97 -4.51 1.21
N LEU A 156 -14.29 -4.66 0.07
CA LEU A 156 -14.81 -5.41 -1.07
C LEU A 156 -15.03 -6.89 -0.73
N GLY A 157 -14.05 -7.55 -0.11
CA GLY A 157 -14.16 -8.96 0.29
C GLY A 157 -15.22 -9.19 1.37
N ARG A 158 -15.28 -8.30 2.37
CA ARG A 158 -16.34 -8.32 3.40
C ARG A 158 -17.72 -8.22 2.78
N ASP A 159 -17.92 -7.25 1.89
CA ASP A 159 -19.21 -7.01 1.25
C ASP A 159 -19.59 -8.18 0.33
N ALA A 160 -18.61 -8.83 -0.33
CA ALA A 160 -18.84 -10.05 -1.10
C ALA A 160 -19.33 -11.22 -0.23
N ILE A 161 -18.62 -11.50 0.86
CA ILE A 161 -18.99 -12.56 1.82
C ILE A 161 -20.37 -12.27 2.41
N THR A 162 -20.63 -11.02 2.79
CA THR A 162 -21.94 -10.60 3.31
C THR A 162 -23.06 -10.85 2.28
N ALA A 163 -22.83 -10.51 1.02
CA ALA A 163 -23.82 -10.72 -0.04
C ALA A 163 -24.14 -12.22 -0.25
N VAL A 164 -23.11 -13.08 -0.15
CA VAL A 164 -23.30 -14.55 -0.25
C VAL A 164 -24.09 -15.09 0.92
N LEU A 165 -23.77 -14.69 2.16
CA LEU A 165 -24.51 -15.09 3.37
C LEU A 165 -25.98 -14.63 3.29
N CYS A 166 -26.23 -13.38 2.90
CA CYS A 166 -27.59 -12.86 2.72
C CYS A 166 -28.36 -13.57 1.60
N ALA A 167 -27.70 -13.99 0.53
CA ALA A 167 -28.35 -14.79 -0.50
C ALA A 167 -28.72 -16.18 0.01
N GLY A 168 -27.88 -16.79 0.88
CA GLY A 168 -28.10 -18.09 1.50
C GLY A 168 -29.28 -18.10 2.47
N ASP A 169 -29.41 -17.07 3.32
CA ASP A 169 -30.50 -16.95 4.30
C ASP A 169 -31.80 -16.34 3.72
N GLY A 170 -31.80 -15.95 2.44
CA GLY A 170 -32.95 -15.38 1.74
C GLY A 170 -33.21 -13.90 2.02
N SER A 171 -32.35 -13.20 2.76
CA SER A 171 -32.46 -11.76 3.02
C SER A 171 -31.87 -10.91 1.88
N GLY A 172 -31.05 -11.50 1.02
CA GLY A 172 -30.43 -10.87 -0.15
C GLY A 172 -30.85 -11.49 -1.47
N LYS A 173 -30.47 -10.86 -2.58
CA LYS A 173 -30.68 -11.38 -3.93
C LYS A 173 -29.67 -12.49 -4.27
N PRO A 174 -30.04 -13.47 -5.12
CA PRO A 174 -29.09 -14.40 -5.70
C PRO A 174 -27.95 -13.66 -6.43
N THR A 175 -26.73 -14.19 -6.34
CA THR A 175 -25.54 -13.58 -6.93
C THR A 175 -24.55 -14.65 -7.41
N LEU A 176 -23.79 -14.34 -8.47
CA LEU A 176 -22.70 -15.17 -8.95
C LEU A 176 -21.58 -15.33 -7.90
N LEU A 177 -21.49 -14.38 -6.97
CA LEU A 177 -20.53 -14.43 -5.86
C LEU A 177 -20.63 -15.71 -5.04
N THR A 178 -21.85 -16.27 -4.85
CA THR A 178 -22.07 -17.53 -4.11
C THR A 178 -21.22 -18.65 -4.72
N ARG A 179 -21.41 -18.92 -6.02
CA ARG A 179 -20.65 -19.96 -6.71
C ARG A 179 -19.14 -19.69 -6.69
N LEU A 180 -18.71 -18.46 -6.98
CA LEU A 180 -17.29 -18.11 -7.02
C LEU A 180 -16.62 -18.23 -5.66
N LEU A 181 -17.33 -17.92 -4.57
CA LEU A 181 -16.83 -18.04 -3.22
C LEU A 181 -16.70 -19.51 -2.82
N GLU A 182 -17.74 -20.31 -3.03
CA GLU A 182 -17.75 -21.75 -2.73
C GLU A 182 -16.67 -22.50 -3.54
N GLU A 183 -16.49 -22.17 -4.82
CA GLU A 183 -15.38 -22.69 -5.64
C GLU A 183 -14.00 -22.38 -5.03
N LYS A 184 -13.84 -21.17 -4.44
CA LYS A 184 -12.56 -20.73 -3.84
C LYS A 184 -12.27 -21.41 -2.51
N ILE A 185 -13.29 -21.61 -1.64
CA ILE A 185 -13.11 -22.14 -0.28
C ILE A 185 -13.40 -23.65 -0.17
N GLY A 186 -14.09 -24.23 -1.15
CA GLY A 186 -14.42 -25.67 -1.18
C GLY A 186 -15.60 -26.09 -0.32
N GLU A 187 -16.34 -25.14 0.28
CA GLU A 187 -17.49 -25.39 1.15
C GLU A 187 -18.47 -24.21 1.10
N SER A 188 -19.61 -24.27 1.81
CA SER A 188 -20.51 -23.11 1.89
C SER A 188 -19.93 -21.99 2.75
N ALA A 189 -20.37 -20.75 2.51
CA ALA A 189 -19.95 -19.59 3.27
C ALA A 189 -20.27 -19.72 4.78
N GLU A 190 -21.41 -20.34 5.12
CA GLU A 190 -21.82 -20.56 6.51
C GLU A 190 -20.89 -21.57 7.22
N ALA A 191 -20.51 -22.65 6.54
CA ALA A 191 -19.56 -23.63 7.07
C ALA A 191 -18.19 -23.00 7.31
N HIS A 192 -17.78 -22.05 6.44
CA HIS A 192 -16.49 -21.35 6.49
C HIS A 192 -16.44 -20.16 7.48
N LEU A 193 -17.50 -19.84 8.19
CA LEU A 193 -17.62 -18.61 8.98
C LEU A 193 -16.51 -18.46 10.04
N VAL A 194 -16.14 -19.56 10.72
CA VAL A 194 -15.07 -19.55 11.74
C VAL A 194 -13.72 -19.16 11.13
N GLN A 195 -13.44 -19.62 9.92
CA GLN A 195 -12.19 -19.31 9.19
C GLN A 195 -12.14 -17.86 8.75
N PHE A 196 -13.27 -17.24 8.36
CA PHE A 196 -13.34 -15.81 8.06
C PHE A 196 -12.95 -14.96 9.28
N TYR A 197 -13.44 -15.30 10.48
CA TYR A 197 -13.06 -14.61 11.70
C TYR A 197 -11.60 -14.82 12.08
N LYS A 198 -11.07 -16.04 11.96
CA LYS A 198 -9.67 -16.37 12.29
C LYS A 198 -8.67 -15.78 11.30
N GLY A 199 -9.01 -15.72 10.02
CA GLY A 199 -8.13 -15.26 8.94
C GLY A 199 -7.88 -13.75 8.97
N GLY A 200 -8.75 -13.00 9.62
CA GLY A 200 -8.59 -11.56 9.81
C GLY A 200 -8.61 -10.76 8.50
N LYS A 201 -8.12 -9.52 8.59
CA LYS A 201 -8.22 -8.52 7.54
C LYS A 201 -7.63 -8.97 6.20
N SER A 202 -6.44 -9.54 6.23
CA SER A 202 -5.72 -9.92 4.99
C SER A 202 -6.44 -11.05 4.26
N TYR A 203 -6.93 -12.03 5.00
CA TYR A 203 -7.69 -13.15 4.43
C TYR A 203 -9.00 -12.69 3.79
N ILE A 204 -9.77 -11.84 4.48
CA ILE A 204 -11.01 -11.27 3.94
C ILE A 204 -10.74 -10.48 2.65
N ALA A 205 -9.62 -9.75 2.59
CA ALA A 205 -9.25 -8.97 1.41
C ALA A 205 -8.98 -9.83 0.16
N GLU A 206 -8.64 -11.11 0.31
CA GLU A 206 -8.44 -12.03 -0.82
C GLU A 206 -9.72 -12.31 -1.62
N PHE A 207 -10.89 -12.08 -1.01
CA PHE A 207 -12.17 -12.27 -1.67
C PHE A 207 -12.59 -11.07 -2.53
N ALA A 208 -11.86 -9.94 -2.47
CA ALA A 208 -12.12 -8.78 -3.34
C ALA A 208 -12.06 -9.13 -4.84
N GLU A 209 -11.17 -10.06 -5.24
CA GLU A 209 -11.06 -10.49 -6.65
C GLU A 209 -12.36 -11.10 -7.19
N LEU A 210 -13.14 -11.76 -6.32
CA LEU A 210 -14.43 -12.34 -6.72
C LEU A 210 -15.43 -11.27 -7.14
N VAL A 211 -15.39 -10.08 -6.52
CA VAL A 211 -16.27 -8.97 -6.88
C VAL A 211 -15.98 -8.51 -8.31
N PHE A 212 -14.71 -8.37 -8.68
CA PHE A 212 -14.32 -7.99 -10.04
C PHE A 212 -14.72 -9.06 -11.04
N ARG A 213 -14.47 -10.34 -10.74
CA ARG A 213 -14.87 -11.47 -11.62
C ARG A 213 -16.38 -11.54 -11.82
N ALA A 214 -17.17 -11.35 -10.76
CA ALA A 214 -18.62 -11.37 -10.86
C ALA A 214 -19.13 -10.15 -11.64
N SER A 215 -18.57 -8.97 -11.41
CA SER A 215 -18.88 -7.73 -12.11
C SER A 215 -18.60 -7.85 -13.63
N GLU A 216 -17.45 -8.40 -14.01
CA GLU A 216 -17.09 -8.67 -15.41
C GLU A 216 -18.07 -9.62 -16.12
N ASN A 217 -18.81 -10.43 -15.34
CA ASN A 217 -19.89 -11.31 -15.83
C ASN A 217 -21.29 -10.71 -15.66
N GLY A 218 -21.39 -9.42 -15.37
CA GLY A 218 -22.67 -8.70 -15.33
C GLY A 218 -23.48 -8.88 -14.03
N ASP A 219 -22.90 -9.42 -12.96
CA ASP A 219 -23.60 -9.61 -11.69
C ASP A 219 -23.98 -8.26 -11.05
N GLU A 220 -25.29 -8.06 -10.82
CA GLU A 220 -25.83 -6.80 -10.30
C GLU A 220 -25.37 -6.52 -8.87
N ILE A 221 -25.19 -7.54 -8.04
CA ILE A 221 -24.77 -7.41 -6.65
C ILE A 221 -23.31 -7.02 -6.59
N ALA A 222 -22.46 -7.65 -7.41
CA ALA A 222 -21.04 -7.29 -7.50
C ALA A 222 -20.88 -5.85 -8.02
N ASN A 223 -21.67 -5.44 -9.02
CA ASN A 223 -21.67 -4.06 -9.50
C ASN A 223 -22.08 -3.07 -8.41
N ALA A 224 -23.11 -3.38 -7.61
CA ALA A 224 -23.53 -2.54 -6.48
C ALA A 224 -22.45 -2.44 -5.39
N ILE A 225 -21.72 -3.53 -5.12
CA ILE A 225 -20.59 -3.55 -4.19
C ILE A 225 -19.46 -2.65 -4.69
N LEU A 226 -19.10 -2.73 -5.98
CA LEU A 226 -18.09 -1.84 -6.58
C LEU A 226 -18.52 -0.38 -6.49
N GLU A 227 -19.75 -0.07 -6.91
CA GLU A 227 -20.30 1.29 -6.90
C GLU A 227 -20.25 1.90 -5.49
N LYS A 228 -20.71 1.18 -4.46
CA LYS A 228 -20.66 1.60 -3.05
C LYS A 228 -19.23 1.88 -2.60
N ASN A 229 -18.32 0.94 -2.80
CA ASN A 229 -16.94 1.05 -2.32
C ASN A 229 -16.16 2.15 -3.05
N LEU A 230 -16.35 2.31 -4.35
CA LEU A 230 -15.62 3.27 -5.16
C LEU A 230 -16.20 4.68 -5.06
N SER A 231 -17.50 4.84 -4.80
CA SER A 231 -18.07 6.15 -4.45
C SER A 231 -17.50 6.70 -3.14
N PHE A 232 -17.27 5.83 -2.13
CA PHE A 232 -16.56 6.21 -0.92
C PHE A 232 -15.12 6.67 -1.23
N ALA A 233 -14.38 5.92 -2.06
CA ALA A 233 -13.03 6.28 -2.47
C ALA A 233 -13.01 7.63 -3.22
N ALA A 234 -13.92 7.87 -4.16
CA ALA A 234 -14.07 9.12 -4.89
C ALA A 234 -14.28 10.31 -3.95
N HIS A 235 -15.15 10.17 -2.95
CA HIS A 235 -15.38 11.23 -1.96
C HIS A 235 -14.12 11.60 -1.15
N ARG A 236 -13.26 10.59 -0.82
CA ARG A 236 -12.00 10.84 -0.13
C ARG A 236 -10.97 11.51 -1.04
N ILE A 237 -10.94 11.12 -2.31
CA ILE A 237 -10.10 11.76 -3.34
C ILE A 237 -10.55 13.22 -3.56
N ASP A 238 -11.85 13.47 -3.69
CA ASP A 238 -12.38 14.85 -3.78
C ASP A 238 -11.95 15.72 -2.60
N THR A 239 -11.99 15.17 -1.39
CA THR A 239 -11.54 15.87 -0.19
C THR A 239 -10.05 16.24 -0.27
N ALA A 240 -9.21 15.33 -0.80
CA ALA A 240 -7.78 15.54 -1.00
C ALA A 240 -7.53 16.62 -2.06
N VAL A 241 -8.16 16.48 -3.22
CA VAL A 241 -8.05 17.45 -4.34
C VAL A 241 -8.54 18.82 -3.90
N SER A 242 -9.69 18.91 -3.22
CA SER A 242 -10.24 20.17 -2.71
C SER A 242 -9.32 20.86 -1.69
N ALA A 243 -8.56 20.11 -0.91
CA ALA A 243 -7.57 20.69 -0.01
C ALA A 243 -6.43 21.37 -0.78
N LEU A 244 -5.99 20.80 -1.91
CA LEU A 244 -4.91 21.30 -2.74
C LEU A 244 -5.35 22.45 -3.65
N THR A 245 -6.57 22.40 -4.17
CA THR A 245 -7.11 23.46 -5.06
C THR A 245 -7.42 24.79 -4.36
N LYS A 246 -7.44 24.80 -3.03
CA LYS A 246 -7.53 26.03 -2.25
C LYS A 246 -6.28 26.92 -2.35
N HIS A 247 -5.17 26.40 -2.82
CA HIS A 247 -3.93 27.15 -3.03
C HIS A 247 -3.88 27.66 -4.48
N PRO A 248 -4.01 28.99 -4.73
CA PRO A 248 -4.12 29.55 -6.09
C PRO A 248 -2.89 29.29 -6.97
N GLN A 249 -1.72 29.03 -6.36
CA GLN A 249 -0.47 28.75 -7.06
C GLN A 249 -0.40 27.32 -7.63
N ASN A 250 -1.30 26.44 -7.21
CA ASN A 250 -1.25 25.04 -7.63
C ASN A 250 -1.75 24.88 -9.07
N LYS A 251 -0.94 24.20 -9.88
CA LYS A 251 -1.29 23.89 -11.27
C LYS A 251 -2.36 22.82 -11.34
N MET A 252 -3.25 22.95 -12.31
CA MET A 252 -4.33 22.00 -12.56
C MET A 252 -4.09 21.29 -13.90
N PRO A 253 -4.55 20.05 -14.08
CA PRO A 253 -5.21 19.18 -13.10
C PRO A 253 -4.24 18.63 -12.07
N ILE A 254 -4.74 18.38 -10.84
CA ILE A 254 -3.96 17.72 -9.80
C ILE A 254 -3.78 16.23 -10.15
N PRO A 255 -2.55 15.69 -10.25
CA PRO A 255 -2.35 14.27 -10.47
C PRO A 255 -2.71 13.45 -9.22
N VAL A 256 -3.50 12.40 -9.43
CA VAL A 256 -3.93 11.44 -8.40
C VAL A 256 -3.31 10.09 -8.73
N PHE A 257 -2.26 9.73 -8.02
CA PHE A 257 -1.51 8.50 -8.25
C PHE A 257 -2.07 7.35 -7.42
N PHE A 258 -2.35 6.24 -8.08
CA PHE A 258 -2.89 5.03 -7.47
C PHE A 258 -1.83 3.93 -7.38
N SER A 259 -1.72 3.30 -6.21
CA SER A 259 -0.90 2.13 -5.94
C SER A 259 -1.69 1.05 -5.18
N GLY A 260 -1.13 -0.14 -5.09
CA GLY A 260 -1.73 -1.29 -4.41
C GLY A 260 -2.44 -2.27 -5.34
N GLY A 261 -2.79 -3.45 -4.80
CA GLY A 261 -3.31 -4.57 -5.60
C GLY A 261 -4.61 -4.26 -6.34
N ILE A 262 -5.52 -3.53 -5.70
CA ILE A 262 -6.82 -3.14 -6.30
C ILE A 262 -6.62 -2.18 -7.47
N SER A 263 -5.64 -1.28 -7.41
CA SER A 263 -5.37 -0.33 -8.50
C SER A 263 -5.00 -0.98 -9.84
N ARG A 264 -4.63 -2.27 -9.83
CA ARG A 264 -4.39 -3.04 -11.05
C ARG A 264 -5.65 -3.22 -11.91
N LYS A 265 -6.84 -3.09 -11.31
CA LYS A 265 -8.13 -3.11 -12.00
C LYS A 265 -8.58 -1.71 -12.44
N CYS A 266 -7.63 -0.82 -12.78
CA CYS A 266 -7.90 0.58 -13.15
C CYS A 266 -8.92 0.74 -14.28
N ASN A 267 -8.99 -0.20 -15.22
CA ASN A 267 -9.99 -0.24 -16.28
C ASN A 267 -11.45 -0.35 -15.77
N ILE A 268 -11.65 -0.90 -14.57
CA ILE A 268 -12.98 -1.00 -13.92
C ILE A 268 -13.14 0.13 -12.91
N ILE A 269 -12.12 0.38 -12.06
CA ILE A 269 -12.27 1.30 -10.93
C ILE A 269 -12.25 2.77 -11.35
N PHE A 270 -11.45 3.17 -12.34
CA PHE A 270 -11.35 4.57 -12.73
C PHE A 270 -12.65 5.14 -13.28
N PRO A 271 -13.37 4.48 -14.22
CA PRO A 271 -14.65 4.98 -14.69
C PRO A 271 -15.70 5.17 -13.58
N ILE A 272 -15.71 4.27 -12.59
CA ILE A 272 -16.63 4.38 -11.45
C ILE A 272 -16.20 5.52 -10.52
N ILE A 273 -14.93 5.66 -10.23
CA ILE A 273 -14.41 6.77 -9.41
C ILE A 273 -14.71 8.10 -10.10
N GLU A 274 -14.37 8.26 -11.39
CA GLU A 274 -14.60 9.47 -12.18
C GLU A 274 -16.07 9.89 -12.19
N LYS A 275 -17.00 8.95 -12.33
CA LYS A 275 -18.46 9.19 -12.24
C LYS A 275 -18.87 9.85 -10.91
N HIS A 276 -18.17 9.54 -9.82
CA HIS A 276 -18.48 10.04 -8.48
C HIS A 276 -17.62 11.21 -8.02
N LEU A 277 -16.59 11.58 -8.79
CA LEU A 277 -15.80 12.77 -8.51
C LEU A 277 -16.64 14.03 -8.76
N ARG A 278 -16.64 14.93 -7.79
CA ARG A 278 -17.29 16.25 -7.88
C ARG A 278 -16.33 17.32 -8.40
N ASN A 279 -15.04 17.08 -8.20
CA ASN A 279 -13.98 18.00 -8.61
C ASN A 279 -13.27 17.42 -9.84
N CYS A 280 -13.59 17.99 -11.02
CA CYS A 280 -12.98 17.58 -12.30
C CYS A 280 -11.53 18.07 -12.48
N SER A 281 -10.95 18.78 -11.50
CA SER A 281 -9.61 19.36 -11.58
C SER A 281 -8.52 18.34 -11.17
N CYS A 282 -8.71 17.06 -11.47
CA CYS A 282 -7.71 16.01 -11.19
C CYS A 282 -7.61 15.04 -12.35
N GLN A 283 -6.50 14.30 -12.37
CA GLN A 283 -6.22 13.25 -13.33
C GLN A 283 -5.85 11.97 -12.58
N LEU A 284 -6.58 10.87 -12.83
CA LEU A 284 -6.30 9.56 -12.24
C LEU A 284 -5.17 8.87 -13.00
N ILE A 285 -4.13 8.43 -12.28
CA ILE A 285 -2.93 7.83 -12.86
C ILE A 285 -2.57 6.60 -12.03
N ARG A 286 -2.48 5.43 -12.66
CA ARG A 286 -1.95 4.24 -11.99
C ARG A 286 -0.43 4.31 -11.97
N LEU A 287 0.17 3.99 -10.82
CA LEU A 287 1.62 3.77 -10.70
C LEU A 287 1.96 2.35 -11.15
N ASP A 288 2.84 2.23 -12.14
CA ASP A 288 3.35 0.94 -12.61
C ASP A 288 4.57 0.48 -11.81
N ASN A 289 5.27 1.42 -11.17
CA ASN A 289 6.43 1.13 -10.32
C ASN A 289 6.04 0.44 -9.03
N GLU A 290 6.84 -0.52 -8.59
CA GLU A 290 6.71 -1.08 -7.24
C GLU A 290 7.17 -0.05 -6.20
N PRO A 291 6.49 0.04 -5.03
CA PRO A 291 6.84 1.02 -3.98
C PRO A 291 8.31 0.92 -3.52
N VAL A 292 8.91 -0.27 -3.55
CA VAL A 292 10.31 -0.49 -3.20
C VAL A 292 11.30 0.34 -4.06
N GLU A 293 10.93 0.70 -5.30
CA GLU A 293 11.75 1.56 -6.14
C GLU A 293 11.80 2.98 -5.59
N GLY A 294 10.73 3.43 -4.95
CA GLY A 294 10.74 4.69 -4.21
C GLY A 294 11.61 4.63 -2.96
N ALA A 295 11.64 3.49 -2.26
CA ALA A 295 12.59 3.28 -1.17
C ALA A 295 14.04 3.39 -1.65
N ILE A 296 14.37 2.81 -2.80
CA ILE A 296 15.70 2.94 -3.42
C ILE A 296 16.01 4.39 -3.78
N ARG A 297 15.07 5.12 -4.41
CA ARG A 297 15.25 6.56 -4.69
C ARG A 297 15.48 7.37 -3.42
N ARG A 298 14.80 7.02 -2.32
CA ARG A 298 15.00 7.65 -1.03
C ARG A 298 16.39 7.35 -0.46
N ALA A 299 16.85 6.10 -0.54
CA ALA A 299 18.20 5.71 -0.14
C ALA A 299 19.27 6.51 -0.92
N ASN A 300 19.12 6.67 -2.22
CA ASN A 300 20.02 7.52 -3.03
C ASN A 300 20.06 8.96 -2.50
N LYS A 301 18.90 9.59 -2.24
CA LYS A 301 18.84 10.95 -1.69
C LYS A 301 19.53 11.07 -0.32
N ILE A 302 19.41 10.04 0.53
CA ILE A 302 20.10 9.98 1.84
C ILE A 302 21.61 9.93 1.63
N PHE A 303 22.10 9.14 0.70
CA PHE A 303 23.51 9.04 0.35
C PHE A 303 24.09 10.38 -0.07
N ASP A 304 23.45 11.05 -1.05
CA ASP A 304 23.87 12.37 -1.54
C ASP A 304 23.96 13.41 -0.41
N GLN A 305 22.93 13.45 0.45
CA GLN A 305 22.89 14.36 1.61
C GLN A 305 23.98 14.04 2.64
N THR A 306 24.35 12.77 2.78
CA THR A 306 25.38 12.33 3.74
C THR A 306 26.77 12.69 3.26
N ILE A 307 27.02 12.56 1.93
CA ILE A 307 28.30 12.94 1.32
C ILE A 307 28.49 14.47 1.37
N GLN A 308 27.44 15.25 1.09
CA GLN A 308 27.52 16.71 1.10
C GLN A 308 27.81 17.32 2.50
N LYS A 309 27.54 16.57 3.56
CA LYS A 309 27.78 17.00 4.96
C LYS A 309 29.16 16.60 5.51
N LYS A 310 29.90 15.74 4.81
CA LYS A 310 31.26 15.31 5.14
C LYS A 310 32.29 16.14 4.38
#